data_13f8a08d39842cfe4852fe5dda874149
#
_entry.id   13f8a08d39842cfe4852fe5dda874149
#
_cell.length_a   1.000
_cell.length_b   1.000
_cell.length_c   1.000
_cell.angle_alpha   90.00
_cell.angle_beta   90.00
_cell.angle_gamma   90.00
#
_symmetry.space_group_name_H-M   'P 1'
#
loop_
_entity.id
_entity.type
_entity.pdbx_description
1 polymer ?
#
loop_
_entity_poly.entity_id
_entity_poly.type
_entity_poly.pdbx_seq_one_letter_code
_entity_poly.pdbx_strand_id
1 'polypeptide(L)'
;MAGKGDNNKIHRCSFCGKTENQVNRLITGPDNVCICDQCIEVCADMVEEGMRYDDDDNGFEINLVKPKEIKAFLDEYVIGQDAAKKVLSVAVYNHYKRIMAGKDMDVELQKSNILMLGPTGSGKTYLAQTLAKLLNVPFAIADATTLTEAGYVGEDVENILLKLIQAADYDIEKAQYGIIYIDEIDKIARK
;
A
#
# COMPACT_ATOMS: atom_id res chain seq x y z
N MET A 1 25.55 69.85 -5.69
CA MET A 1 25.35 69.17 -6.98
C MET A 1 25.39 67.66 -6.73
N ALA A 2 24.22 67.06 -6.66
CA ALA A 2 24.09 65.65 -6.38
C ALA A 2 23.99 64.88 -7.70
N GLY A 3 24.99 64.04 -7.95
CA GLY A 3 24.98 63.13 -9.12
C GLY A 3 24.01 61.98 -8.88
N LYS A 4 22.93 61.94 -9.68
CA LYS A 4 22.08 60.77 -9.86
C LYS A 4 22.87 59.67 -10.56
N GLY A 5 23.25 58.66 -9.85
CA GLY A 5 23.69 57.41 -10.47
C GLY A 5 22.47 56.59 -10.87
N ASP A 6 22.07 56.67 -12.15
CA ASP A 6 21.11 55.71 -12.75
C ASP A 6 21.78 54.35 -12.86
N ASN A 7 21.60 53.53 -11.84
CA ASN A 7 21.91 52.10 -11.88
C ASN A 7 20.76 51.40 -12.59
N ASN A 8 20.74 51.48 -13.90
CA ASN A 8 19.85 50.70 -14.77
C ASN A 8 20.36 49.23 -14.78
N LYS A 9 20.26 48.54 -13.62
CA LYS A 9 20.51 47.12 -13.55
C LYS A 9 19.32 46.43 -14.20
N ILE A 10 19.49 45.98 -15.43
CA ILE A 10 18.51 45.11 -16.09
C ILE A 10 18.41 43.81 -15.26
N HIS A 11 17.29 43.65 -14.58
CA HIS A 11 17.00 42.44 -13.84
C HIS A 11 16.83 41.29 -14.83
N ARG A 12 17.48 40.15 -14.51
CA ARG A 12 17.42 38.94 -15.32
C ARG A 12 16.97 37.78 -14.46
N CYS A 13 16.21 36.87 -15.05
CA CYS A 13 15.87 35.63 -14.39
C CYS A 13 17.14 34.81 -14.10
N SER A 14 17.35 34.42 -12.84
CA SER A 14 18.52 33.66 -12.39
C SER A 14 18.51 32.20 -12.90
N PHE A 15 17.37 31.74 -13.38
CA PHE A 15 17.19 30.37 -13.89
C PHE A 15 17.41 30.27 -15.39
N CYS A 16 16.78 31.15 -16.18
CA CYS A 16 16.86 31.08 -17.66
C CYS A 16 17.61 32.24 -18.31
N GLY A 17 18.04 33.27 -17.55
CA GLY A 17 18.78 34.43 -18.04
C GLY A 17 17.97 35.46 -18.82
N LYS A 18 16.67 35.24 -19.06
CA LYS A 18 15.78 36.20 -19.75
C LYS A 18 15.66 37.51 -18.97
N THR A 19 15.62 38.62 -19.69
CA THR A 19 15.42 39.95 -19.12
C THR A 19 13.94 40.23 -18.83
N GLU A 20 13.67 41.20 -17.97
CA GLU A 20 12.31 41.63 -17.62
C GLU A 20 11.42 41.94 -18.84
N ASN A 21 12.00 42.45 -19.93
CA ASN A 21 11.29 42.76 -21.18
C ASN A 21 10.96 41.52 -22.04
N GLN A 22 11.48 40.33 -21.67
CA GLN A 22 11.30 39.06 -22.40
C GLN A 22 10.35 38.11 -21.68
N VAL A 23 9.80 38.51 -20.55
CA VAL A 23 8.91 37.69 -19.70
C VAL A 23 7.71 38.53 -19.27
N ASN A 24 6.60 37.93 -18.93
CA ASN A 24 5.42 38.66 -18.51
C ASN A 24 5.58 39.18 -17.07
N ARG A 25 6.29 38.44 -16.23
CA ARG A 25 6.53 38.80 -14.83
C ARG A 25 7.89 38.31 -14.36
N LEU A 26 8.59 39.17 -13.60
CA LEU A 26 9.82 38.81 -12.91
C LEU A 26 9.61 39.02 -11.40
N ILE A 27 9.79 37.99 -10.62
CA ILE A 27 9.69 38.04 -9.15
C ILE A 27 11.10 38.16 -8.60
N THR A 28 11.34 39.18 -7.78
CA THR A 28 12.64 39.44 -7.16
C THR A 28 12.61 38.93 -5.70
N GLY A 29 13.56 38.07 -5.37
CA GLY A 29 13.81 37.58 -4.03
C GLY A 29 14.94 38.32 -3.34
N PRO A 30 15.39 37.86 -2.14
CA PRO A 30 16.55 38.38 -1.45
C PRO A 30 17.82 38.22 -2.31
N ASP A 31 18.84 39.04 -2.06
CA ASP A 31 20.15 39.01 -2.73
C ASP A 31 20.12 39.19 -4.28
N ASN A 32 19.12 39.89 -4.79
CA ASN A 32 18.91 40.10 -6.22
C ASN A 32 18.67 38.82 -7.06
N VAL A 33 18.27 37.74 -6.45
CA VAL A 33 17.81 36.52 -7.15
C VAL A 33 16.44 36.80 -7.75
N CYS A 34 16.28 36.54 -9.06
CA CYS A 34 15.03 36.75 -9.76
C CYS A 34 14.56 35.47 -10.45
N ILE A 35 13.26 35.23 -10.48
CA ILE A 35 12.65 34.12 -11.21
C ILE A 35 11.51 34.65 -12.08
N CYS A 36 11.41 34.20 -13.33
CA CYS A 36 10.33 34.60 -14.22
C CYS A 36 9.13 33.65 -14.14
N ASP A 37 7.98 34.12 -14.60
CA ASP A 37 6.73 33.37 -14.71
C ASP A 37 6.89 32.01 -15.40
N GLN A 38 7.62 31.95 -16.51
CA GLN A 38 7.87 30.73 -17.26
C GLN A 38 8.70 29.70 -16.46
N CYS A 39 9.70 30.16 -15.69
CA CYS A 39 10.49 29.27 -14.85
C CYS A 39 9.69 28.82 -13.64
N ILE A 40 8.76 29.61 -13.12
CA ILE A 40 7.86 29.19 -12.05
C ILE A 40 6.94 28.08 -12.54
N GLU A 41 6.38 28.19 -13.73
CA GLU A 41 5.54 27.17 -14.35
C GLU A 41 6.30 25.84 -14.49
N VAL A 42 7.50 25.87 -15.07
CA VAL A 42 8.36 24.67 -15.19
C VAL A 42 8.74 24.10 -13.83
N CYS A 43 9.05 24.93 -12.84
CA CYS A 43 9.37 24.44 -11.48
C CYS A 43 8.13 23.87 -10.78
N ALA A 44 6.94 24.43 -11.00
CA ALA A 44 5.70 23.90 -10.46
C ALA A 44 5.39 22.52 -11.05
N ASP A 45 5.51 22.37 -12.38
CA ASP A 45 5.36 21.09 -13.07
C ASP A 45 6.36 20.05 -12.55
N MET A 46 7.64 20.42 -12.39
CA MET A 46 8.67 19.52 -11.82
C MET A 46 8.39 19.14 -10.38
N VAL A 47 7.86 20.04 -9.57
CA VAL A 47 7.46 19.76 -8.17
C VAL A 47 6.22 18.88 -8.14
N GLU A 48 5.23 19.14 -9.02
CA GLU A 48 4.04 18.29 -9.14
C GLU A 48 4.39 16.89 -9.69
N GLU A 49 5.30 16.81 -10.67
CA GLU A 49 5.85 15.53 -11.13
C GLU A 49 6.65 14.83 -10.02
N GLY A 50 7.49 15.56 -9.28
CA GLY A 50 8.22 15.03 -8.13
C GLY A 50 7.29 14.56 -7.01
N MET A 51 6.21 15.30 -6.73
CA MET A 51 5.16 14.84 -5.80
C MET A 51 4.39 13.63 -6.32
N ARG A 52 4.22 13.51 -7.66
CA ARG A 52 3.68 12.30 -8.28
C ARG A 52 4.66 11.13 -8.24
N TYR A 53 5.98 11.39 -8.25
CA TYR A 53 7.01 10.34 -8.06
C TYR A 53 7.18 9.95 -6.58
N ASP A 54 6.87 10.83 -5.64
CA ASP A 54 6.78 10.49 -4.21
C ASP A 54 5.43 9.85 -3.84
N ASP A 55 4.35 10.10 -4.65
CA ASP A 55 3.07 9.37 -4.62
C ASP A 55 3.05 8.15 -5.56
N ASP A 56 3.95 8.08 -6.57
CA ASP A 56 4.34 6.92 -7.34
C ASP A 56 5.52 6.15 -6.67
N ASP A 57 5.74 6.32 -5.40
CA ASP A 57 5.99 5.14 -4.60
C ASP A 57 4.78 4.26 -4.91
N ASN A 58 4.99 3.19 -5.65
CA ASN A 58 4.01 2.16 -6.01
C ASN A 58 3.43 1.61 -4.72
N GLY A 59 2.86 2.51 -3.94
CA GLY A 59 2.22 2.26 -2.69
C GLY A 59 1.12 1.27 -2.98
N PHE A 60 1.43 0.01 -2.74
CA PHE A 60 0.47 -1.07 -2.74
C PHE A 60 -0.77 -0.60 -1.96
N GLU A 61 -1.79 -0.15 -2.69
CA GLU A 61 -3.00 0.40 -2.11
C GLU A 61 -3.94 -0.75 -1.75
N ILE A 62 -4.11 -0.93 -0.45
CA ILE A 62 -5.08 -1.90 0.08
C ILE A 62 -6.48 -1.33 -0.11
N ASN A 63 -7.30 -2.04 -0.89
CA ASN A 63 -8.70 -1.66 -1.09
C ASN A 63 -9.54 -2.00 0.16
N LEU A 64 -9.42 -1.19 1.21
CA LEU A 64 -10.14 -1.41 2.46
C LEU A 64 -11.55 -0.83 2.41
N VAL A 65 -12.50 -1.61 1.93
CA VAL A 65 -13.93 -1.28 1.91
C VAL A 65 -14.61 -1.67 3.22
N LYS A 66 -15.79 -1.10 3.48
CA LYS A 66 -16.55 -1.36 4.72
C LYS A 66 -17.01 -2.82 4.83
N PRO A 67 -17.22 -3.37 6.05
CA PRO A 67 -17.62 -4.77 6.24
C PRO A 67 -18.87 -5.19 5.47
N LYS A 68 -19.83 -4.27 5.27
CA LYS A 68 -21.04 -4.54 4.48
C LYS A 68 -20.72 -4.77 3.00
N GLU A 69 -19.77 -4.02 2.47
CA GLU A 69 -19.33 -4.12 1.08
C GLU A 69 -18.49 -5.37 0.88
N ILE A 70 -17.60 -5.71 1.85
CA ILE A 70 -16.87 -6.98 1.87
C ILE A 70 -17.85 -8.16 1.83
N LYS A 71 -18.88 -8.12 2.69
CA LYS A 71 -19.91 -9.18 2.70
C LYS A 71 -20.66 -9.25 1.37
N ALA A 72 -21.09 -8.12 0.82
CA ALA A 72 -21.81 -8.07 -0.46
C ALA A 72 -20.97 -8.69 -1.59
N PHE A 73 -19.67 -8.35 -1.65
CA PHE A 73 -18.76 -8.95 -2.62
C PHE A 73 -18.63 -10.48 -2.41
N LEU A 74 -18.50 -10.94 -1.17
CA LEU A 74 -18.46 -12.38 -0.87
C LEU A 74 -19.76 -13.09 -1.27
N ASP A 75 -20.92 -12.40 -1.18
CA ASP A 75 -22.22 -12.96 -1.57
C ASP A 75 -22.33 -13.21 -3.09
N GLU A 76 -21.59 -12.45 -3.91
CA GLU A 76 -21.53 -12.66 -5.37
C GLU A 76 -20.78 -13.94 -5.76
N TYR A 77 -19.78 -14.34 -4.96
CA TYR A 77 -18.90 -15.47 -5.29
C TYR A 77 -19.21 -16.75 -4.51
N VAL A 78 -19.74 -16.63 -3.30
CA VAL A 78 -19.97 -17.76 -2.40
C VAL A 78 -21.44 -17.84 -2.00
N ILE A 79 -22.09 -18.94 -2.30
CA ILE A 79 -23.49 -19.15 -1.95
C ILE A 79 -23.58 -19.62 -0.48
N GLY A 80 -24.48 -19.02 0.28
CA GLY A 80 -24.69 -19.35 1.71
C GLY A 80 -23.58 -18.84 2.63
N GLN A 81 -23.39 -19.48 3.77
CA GLN A 81 -22.35 -19.14 4.77
C GLN A 81 -22.48 -17.72 5.36
N ASP A 82 -23.67 -17.16 5.47
CA ASP A 82 -23.91 -15.78 5.89
C ASP A 82 -23.28 -15.39 7.22
N ALA A 83 -23.32 -16.28 8.21
CA ALA A 83 -22.72 -16.02 9.51
C ALA A 83 -21.19 -15.93 9.42
N ALA A 84 -20.56 -16.86 8.70
CA ALA A 84 -19.12 -16.87 8.50
C ALA A 84 -18.66 -15.63 7.72
N LYS A 85 -19.36 -15.26 6.65
CA LYS A 85 -19.05 -14.07 5.86
C LYS A 85 -19.12 -12.79 6.69
N LYS A 86 -20.12 -12.63 7.55
CA LYS A 86 -20.23 -11.46 8.44
C LYS A 86 -19.05 -11.36 9.39
N VAL A 87 -18.74 -12.45 10.08
CA VAL A 87 -17.62 -12.50 11.04
C VAL A 87 -16.30 -12.22 10.33
N LEU A 88 -16.07 -12.87 9.20
CA LEU A 88 -14.86 -12.74 8.42
C LEU A 88 -14.69 -11.30 7.88
N SER A 89 -15.76 -10.69 7.36
CA SER A 89 -15.74 -9.31 6.87
C SER A 89 -15.36 -8.31 7.96
N VAL A 90 -15.88 -8.47 9.17
CA VAL A 90 -15.55 -7.59 10.30
C VAL A 90 -14.13 -7.83 10.78
N ALA A 91 -13.71 -9.09 10.93
CA ALA A 91 -12.39 -9.44 11.41
C ALA A 91 -11.28 -8.92 10.48
N VAL A 92 -11.45 -9.12 9.17
CA VAL A 92 -10.51 -8.65 8.15
C VAL A 92 -10.47 -7.13 8.08
N TYR A 93 -11.63 -6.46 8.10
CA TYR A 93 -11.68 -4.99 8.16
C TYR A 93 -10.93 -4.43 9.38
N ASN A 94 -11.17 -4.99 10.55
CA ASN A 94 -10.49 -4.54 11.78
C ASN A 94 -8.98 -4.79 11.72
N HIS A 95 -8.57 -5.91 11.11
CA HIS A 95 -7.16 -6.23 10.92
C HIS A 95 -6.45 -5.17 10.06
N TYR A 96 -6.95 -4.91 8.87
CA TYR A 96 -6.33 -3.94 7.97
C TYR A 96 -6.46 -2.49 8.46
N LYS A 97 -7.60 -2.13 9.04
CA LYS A 97 -7.77 -0.82 9.67
C LYS A 97 -6.72 -0.56 10.75
N ARG A 98 -6.39 -1.58 11.54
CA ARG A 98 -5.34 -1.49 12.55
C ARG A 98 -3.96 -1.30 11.92
N ILE A 99 -3.63 -2.03 10.84
CA ILE A 99 -2.34 -1.91 10.14
C ILE A 99 -2.19 -0.50 9.54
N MET A 100 -3.26 0.03 8.94
CA MET A 100 -3.27 1.35 8.31
C MET A 100 -3.32 2.52 9.32
N ALA A 101 -3.80 2.31 10.54
CA ALA A 101 -3.96 3.36 11.54
C ALA A 101 -2.63 3.89 12.14
N GLY A 102 -1.48 3.29 11.78
CA GLY A 102 -0.17 3.72 12.27
C GLY A 102 0.06 3.50 13.77
N LYS A 103 1.18 4.02 14.27
CA LYS A 103 1.63 3.84 15.68
C LYS A 103 1.04 4.84 16.67
N ASP A 104 0.26 5.82 16.21
CA ASP A 104 -0.25 6.94 17.04
C ASP A 104 -1.56 6.63 17.80
N MET A 105 -1.90 5.37 17.98
CA MET A 105 -3.09 5.01 18.75
C MET A 105 -2.71 4.73 20.20
N ASP A 106 -3.37 5.40 21.15
CA ASP A 106 -3.26 5.18 22.62
C ASP A 106 -3.69 3.77 23.07
N VAL A 107 -4.14 2.92 22.13
CA VAL A 107 -4.64 1.57 22.41
C VAL A 107 -3.82 0.55 21.66
N GLU A 108 -3.21 -0.38 22.39
CA GLU A 108 -2.52 -1.54 21.84
C GLU A 108 -3.54 -2.55 21.29
N LEU A 109 -3.65 -2.61 19.97
CA LEU A 109 -4.50 -3.58 19.29
C LEU A 109 -3.73 -4.88 19.03
N GLN A 110 -4.15 -5.98 19.63
CA GLN A 110 -3.51 -7.28 19.44
C GLN A 110 -3.75 -7.85 18.04
N LYS A 111 -2.75 -8.56 17.52
CA LYS A 111 -2.89 -9.34 16.29
C LYS A 111 -3.80 -10.55 16.57
N SER A 112 -4.71 -10.84 15.65
CA SER A 112 -5.56 -12.02 15.74
C SER A 112 -5.49 -12.83 14.45
N ASN A 113 -5.36 -14.14 14.58
CA ASN A 113 -5.53 -15.07 13.48
C ASN A 113 -7.00 -15.53 13.43
N ILE A 114 -7.47 -15.93 12.25
CA ILE A 114 -8.84 -16.40 12.05
C ILE A 114 -8.79 -17.91 11.86
N LEU A 115 -9.49 -18.65 12.73
CA LEU A 115 -9.67 -20.08 12.59
C LEU A 115 -11.00 -20.38 11.88
N MET A 116 -10.92 -21.08 10.75
CA MET A 116 -12.08 -21.49 9.96
C MET A 116 -12.34 -22.98 10.14
N LEU A 117 -13.48 -23.34 10.73
CA LEU A 117 -13.91 -24.71 10.97
C LEU A 117 -15.08 -25.09 10.05
N GLY A 118 -15.04 -26.28 9.52
CA GLY A 118 -16.13 -26.81 8.67
C GLY A 118 -15.68 -28.00 7.83
N PRO A 119 -16.63 -28.76 7.25
CA PRO A 119 -16.32 -29.92 6.44
C PRO A 119 -15.55 -29.55 5.17
N THR A 120 -14.89 -30.54 4.57
CA THR A 120 -14.26 -30.38 3.26
C THR A 120 -15.30 -29.98 2.22
N GLY A 121 -14.94 -29.06 1.31
CA GLY A 121 -15.86 -28.57 0.30
C GLY A 121 -16.81 -27.46 0.76
N SER A 122 -16.74 -27.01 2.03
CA SER A 122 -17.59 -25.92 2.54
C SER A 122 -17.17 -24.51 2.07
N GLY A 123 -16.13 -24.39 1.25
CA GLY A 123 -15.67 -23.15 0.65
C GLY A 123 -14.71 -22.30 1.50
N LYS A 124 -14.08 -22.87 2.54
CA LYS A 124 -13.17 -22.13 3.43
C LYS A 124 -12.03 -21.45 2.69
N THR A 125 -11.29 -22.22 1.89
CA THR A 125 -10.17 -21.72 1.08
C THR A 125 -10.64 -20.67 0.07
N TYR A 126 -11.78 -20.92 -0.56
CA TYR A 126 -12.34 -20.01 -1.56
C TYR A 126 -12.78 -18.67 -0.95
N LEU A 127 -13.34 -18.67 0.26
CA LEU A 127 -13.66 -17.46 1.01
C LEU A 127 -12.40 -16.61 1.28
N ALA A 128 -11.32 -17.25 1.76
CA ALA A 128 -10.06 -16.55 2.02
C ALA A 128 -9.43 -15.98 0.75
N GLN A 129 -9.42 -16.75 -0.34
CA GLN A 129 -8.92 -16.32 -1.65
C GLN A 129 -9.73 -15.16 -2.23
N THR A 130 -11.05 -15.22 -2.11
CA THR A 130 -11.94 -14.15 -2.59
C THR A 130 -11.72 -12.85 -1.81
N LEU A 131 -11.47 -12.95 -0.49
CA LEU A 131 -11.11 -11.78 0.33
C LEU A 131 -9.79 -11.15 -0.09
N ALA A 132 -8.75 -11.95 -0.28
CA ALA A 132 -7.45 -11.45 -0.71
C ALA A 132 -7.56 -10.71 -2.06
N LYS A 133 -8.38 -11.25 -2.97
CA LYS A 133 -8.67 -10.62 -4.27
C LYS A 133 -9.39 -9.29 -4.13
N LEU A 134 -10.40 -9.19 -3.25
CA LEU A 134 -11.12 -7.94 -2.99
C LEU A 134 -10.20 -6.85 -2.44
N LEU A 135 -9.35 -7.23 -1.48
CA LEU A 135 -8.43 -6.31 -0.81
C LEU A 135 -7.21 -5.96 -1.66
N ASN A 136 -7.03 -6.62 -2.78
CA ASN A 136 -5.87 -6.51 -3.66
C ASN A 136 -4.55 -6.83 -2.94
N VAL A 137 -4.54 -7.87 -2.09
CA VAL A 137 -3.37 -8.30 -1.32
C VAL A 137 -2.83 -9.65 -1.81
N PRO A 138 -1.52 -9.92 -1.68
CA PRO A 138 -0.93 -11.22 -2.00
C PRO A 138 -1.58 -12.34 -1.20
N PHE A 139 -1.73 -13.49 -1.83
CA PHE A 139 -2.36 -14.66 -1.21
C PHE A 139 -1.50 -15.91 -1.39
N ALA A 140 -1.14 -16.55 -0.30
CA ALA A 140 -0.42 -17.82 -0.31
C ALA A 140 -1.21 -18.92 0.41
N ILE A 141 -1.14 -20.13 -0.14
CA ILE A 141 -1.73 -21.33 0.44
C ILE A 141 -0.59 -22.26 0.88
N ALA A 142 -0.67 -22.72 2.12
CA ALA A 142 0.20 -23.76 2.66
C ALA A 142 -0.63 -24.93 3.18
N ASP A 143 -0.16 -26.14 2.96
CA ASP A 143 -0.74 -27.34 3.54
C ASP A 143 0.07 -27.72 4.79
N ALA A 144 -0.59 -27.74 5.93
CA ALA A 144 0.06 -28.03 7.21
C ALA A 144 0.64 -29.46 7.27
N THR A 145 0.13 -30.38 6.46
CA THR A 145 0.63 -31.77 6.42
C THR A 145 1.98 -31.92 5.74
N THR A 146 2.35 -30.97 4.88
CA THR A 146 3.65 -30.96 4.17
C THR A 146 4.75 -30.28 4.98
N LEU A 147 4.38 -29.56 6.04
CA LEU A 147 5.31 -28.83 6.88
C LEU A 147 6.07 -29.77 7.82
N THR A 148 7.37 -29.64 7.83
CA THR A 148 8.26 -30.41 8.72
C THR A 148 9.17 -29.46 9.50
N GLU A 149 9.75 -29.99 10.61
CA GLU A 149 10.79 -29.26 11.31
C GLU A 149 12.03 -29.11 10.42
N ALA A 150 12.74 -27.98 10.56
CA ALA A 150 13.96 -27.70 9.79
C ALA A 150 14.95 -28.85 9.84
N GLY A 151 15.37 -29.35 8.66
CA GLY A 151 16.30 -30.46 8.52
C GLY A 151 15.67 -31.83 8.30
N TYR A 152 14.34 -31.95 8.27
CA TYR A 152 13.65 -33.17 7.85
C TYR A 152 13.15 -33.06 6.40
N VAL A 153 12.82 -34.22 5.80
CA VAL A 153 12.30 -34.24 4.42
C VAL A 153 10.87 -33.71 4.41
N GLY A 154 10.69 -32.50 3.87
CA GLY A 154 9.40 -31.82 3.75
C GLY A 154 9.59 -30.34 3.43
N GLU A 155 8.52 -29.57 3.43
CA GLU A 155 8.58 -28.11 3.27
C GLU A 155 8.89 -27.45 4.62
N ASP A 156 9.91 -26.59 4.67
CA ASP A 156 10.19 -25.77 5.84
C ASP A 156 9.14 -24.65 5.99
N VAL A 157 8.91 -24.23 7.24
CA VAL A 157 7.96 -23.14 7.53
C VAL A 157 8.32 -21.86 6.79
N GLU A 158 9.61 -21.61 6.56
CA GLU A 158 10.12 -20.49 5.78
C GLU A 158 9.63 -20.48 4.32
N ASN A 159 9.32 -21.66 3.76
CA ASN A 159 8.78 -21.77 2.40
C ASN A 159 7.38 -21.15 2.27
N ILE A 160 6.62 -21.04 3.38
CA ILE A 160 5.33 -20.34 3.38
C ILE A 160 5.54 -18.87 3.08
N LEU A 161 6.54 -18.24 3.73
CA LEU A 161 6.89 -16.83 3.48
C LEU A 161 7.41 -16.63 2.05
N LEU A 162 8.21 -17.57 1.56
CA LEU A 162 8.69 -17.53 0.17
C LEU A 162 7.52 -17.59 -0.82
N LYS A 163 6.52 -18.45 -0.60
CA LYS A 163 5.30 -18.50 -1.43
C LYS A 163 4.54 -17.17 -1.40
N LEU A 164 4.48 -16.51 -0.24
CA LEU A 164 3.84 -15.20 -0.13
C LEU A 164 4.61 -14.11 -0.88
N ILE A 165 5.95 -14.09 -0.76
CA ILE A 165 6.82 -13.15 -1.49
C ILE A 165 6.70 -13.38 -3.00
N GLN A 166 6.64 -14.63 -3.46
CA GLN A 166 6.40 -14.96 -4.87
C GLN A 166 5.03 -14.47 -5.35
N ALA A 167 3.98 -14.62 -4.52
CA ALA A 167 2.64 -14.11 -4.82
C ALA A 167 2.57 -12.57 -4.84
N ALA A 168 3.54 -11.90 -4.25
CA ALA A 168 3.73 -10.45 -4.29
C ALA A 168 4.67 -9.99 -5.40
N ASP A 169 5.03 -10.85 -6.36
CA ASP A 169 6.02 -10.57 -7.42
C ASP A 169 7.39 -10.13 -6.88
N TYR A 170 7.81 -10.70 -5.74
CA TYR A 170 9.02 -10.39 -4.99
C TYR A 170 9.08 -8.98 -4.38
N ASP A 171 7.95 -8.30 -4.32
CA ASP A 171 7.80 -7.04 -3.60
C ASP A 171 7.58 -7.34 -2.11
N ILE A 172 8.59 -7.02 -1.29
CA ILE A 172 8.58 -7.31 0.14
C ILE A 172 7.57 -6.42 0.87
N GLU A 173 7.43 -5.16 0.47
CA GLU A 173 6.49 -4.22 1.08
C GLU A 173 5.06 -4.67 0.86
N LYS A 174 4.73 -5.06 -0.36
CA LYS A 174 3.45 -5.66 -0.71
C LYS A 174 3.20 -6.98 0.03
N ALA A 175 4.23 -7.83 0.17
CA ALA A 175 4.13 -9.11 0.86
C ALA A 175 3.77 -8.96 2.35
N GLN A 176 4.17 -7.87 3.01
CA GLN A 176 3.86 -7.61 4.44
C GLN A 176 2.36 -7.53 4.72
N TYR A 177 1.55 -7.19 3.72
CA TYR A 177 0.10 -7.08 3.82
C TYR A 177 -0.64 -8.32 3.34
N GLY A 178 0.10 -9.34 2.92
CA GLY A 178 -0.47 -10.55 2.35
C GLY A 178 -1.23 -11.43 3.34
N ILE A 179 -2.05 -12.32 2.79
CA ILE A 179 -2.82 -13.30 3.54
C ILE A 179 -2.22 -14.69 3.30
N ILE A 180 -1.89 -15.39 4.37
CA ILE A 180 -1.48 -16.79 4.36
C ILE A 180 -2.67 -17.63 4.84
N TYR A 181 -3.09 -18.57 4.00
CA TYR A 181 -4.08 -19.57 4.35
C TYR A 181 -3.39 -20.91 4.60
N ILE A 182 -3.48 -21.41 5.83
CA ILE A 182 -2.93 -22.70 6.22
C ILE A 182 -4.08 -23.70 6.24
N ASP A 183 -4.05 -24.67 5.32
CA ASP A 183 -5.04 -25.74 5.25
C ASP A 183 -4.62 -26.94 6.12
N GLU A 184 -5.58 -27.77 6.48
CA GLU A 184 -5.40 -29.05 7.19
C GLU A 184 -4.63 -28.95 8.54
N ILE A 185 -4.70 -27.79 9.21
CA ILE A 185 -4.00 -27.54 10.49
C ILE A 185 -4.34 -28.56 11.58
N ASP A 186 -5.52 -29.18 11.52
CA ASP A 186 -5.97 -30.23 12.45
C ASP A 186 -5.17 -31.51 12.33
N LYS A 187 -4.48 -31.74 11.21
CA LYS A 187 -3.71 -32.96 10.99
C LYS A 187 -2.35 -32.94 11.66
N ILE A 188 -1.80 -31.78 11.98
CA ILE A 188 -0.54 -31.64 12.72
C ILE A 188 -0.68 -32.21 14.15
N ALA A 189 -1.85 -32.09 14.75
CA ALA A 189 -2.10 -32.52 16.13
C ALA A 189 -2.29 -34.04 16.31
N ARG A 190 -2.28 -34.82 15.22
CA ARG A 190 -2.41 -36.26 15.24
C ARG A 190 -1.03 -36.92 15.13
N LYS A 191 -0.24 -36.78 16.18
CA LYS A 191 0.89 -37.71 16.45
C LYS A 191 0.52 -38.67 17.55
#